data_634375ac570ac7c1cb9f40f06162836a
#
_entry.id   634375ac570ac7c1cb9f40f06162836a
#
_cell.length_a   1.000
_cell.length_b   1.000
_cell.length_c   1.000
_cell.angle_alpha   90.00
_cell.angle_beta   90.00
_cell.angle_gamma   90.00
#
_symmetry.space_group_name_H-M   'P 1'
#
loop_
_entity.id
_entity.type
_entity.pdbx_description
1 polymer ?
#
loop_
_entity_poly.entity_id
_entity_poly.type
_entity_poly.pdbx_seq_one_letter_code
_entity_poly.pdbx_strand_id
1 'polypeptide(L)'
;MLKGKKIVLGITGSIAAYKACYIIRGLVKRGAEVQVVITPSGKEFITPLTLSTLTRKPVISDFFSQRDGTWHSHVDLGLWADAMLIAPCTAATLGKMANGIADNMLITTYLSMKAPVFVAPAMDLDMYRHPSTSRNMETIKSYGNIIIEPQSGFLASGLEGKGRMEEPEAIVDVLDNYFDQSPQPLQGKRIMITAGPTYEKIDPVRFIGNYSSGKMGFALAEECAAKGAEVTLIAGPVALSTANSRITRIDVESCEEMYNAAVAHFPSCDAAILCAAVADFRPDHVADKKIKREKDDLVLRLAPTHDIAAELGSKKSDRQTLVGFALETNDEDNNAMSKLERKNLDFIVLNSLRNEGTCFRSDENQIKIISRNGSKVFPKKSKEEVAEDIVEELLGELGMRN
;
A
#
# COMPACT_ATOMS: atom_id res chain seq x y z
N MET A 1 -3.01 -4.60 -7.63
CA MET A 1 -3.76 -3.43 -7.08
C MET A 1 -3.04 -2.12 -7.39
N LEU A 2 -3.75 -1.11 -7.90
CA LEU A 2 -3.18 0.19 -8.31
C LEU A 2 -3.14 1.24 -7.19
N LYS A 3 -3.70 0.97 -6.03
CA LYS A 3 -3.71 1.92 -4.90
C LYS A 3 -2.28 2.27 -4.45
N GLY A 4 -1.96 3.58 -4.46
CA GLY A 4 -0.64 4.11 -4.12
C GLY A 4 0.42 3.97 -5.21
N LYS A 5 0.11 3.32 -6.34
CA LYS A 5 1.06 3.16 -7.45
C LYS A 5 1.22 4.46 -8.25
N LYS A 6 2.43 4.75 -8.63
CA LYS A 6 2.85 5.96 -9.36
C LYS A 6 3.04 5.62 -10.84
N ILE A 7 2.19 6.16 -11.69
CA ILE A 7 2.15 5.84 -13.11
C ILE A 7 2.56 7.05 -13.96
N VAL A 8 3.60 6.91 -14.76
CA VAL A 8 3.90 7.85 -15.84
C VAL A 8 3.07 7.50 -17.05
N LEU A 9 2.14 8.38 -17.46
CA LEU A 9 1.32 8.21 -18.65
C LEU A 9 1.89 9.04 -19.82
N GLY A 10 2.43 8.34 -20.82
CA GLY A 10 2.90 8.92 -22.06
C GLY A 10 1.77 9.03 -23.09
N ILE A 11 1.55 10.24 -23.64
CA ILE A 11 0.50 10.47 -24.63
C ILE A 11 1.13 10.98 -25.93
N THR A 12 0.81 10.35 -27.06
CA THR A 12 1.36 10.67 -28.38
C THR A 12 0.27 11.13 -29.37
N GLY A 13 0.71 11.67 -30.51
CA GLY A 13 -0.16 12.30 -31.50
C GLY A 13 -1.03 11.33 -32.30
N SER A 14 -2.14 10.94 -31.75
CA SER A 14 -3.17 10.10 -32.40
C SER A 14 -4.55 10.56 -31.98
N ILE A 15 -5.54 10.35 -32.85
CA ILE A 15 -6.94 10.57 -32.50
C ILE A 15 -7.33 9.81 -31.22
N ALA A 16 -6.74 8.64 -30.96
CA ALA A 16 -6.97 7.85 -29.76
C ALA A 16 -6.51 8.55 -28.45
N ALA A 17 -5.83 9.71 -28.52
CA ALA A 17 -5.45 10.48 -27.34
C ALA A 17 -6.64 10.90 -26.46
N TYR A 18 -7.86 11.04 -27.00
CA TYR A 18 -9.05 11.32 -26.20
C TYR A 18 -9.31 10.24 -25.14
N LYS A 19 -8.95 8.97 -25.44
CA LYS A 19 -9.09 7.85 -24.50
C LYS A 19 -8.21 8.00 -23.24
N ALA A 20 -7.13 8.79 -23.33
CA ALA A 20 -6.26 9.05 -22.17
C ALA A 20 -7.01 9.67 -20.99
N CYS A 21 -8.07 10.45 -21.22
CA CYS A 21 -8.93 10.99 -20.16
C CYS A 21 -9.61 9.88 -19.36
N TYR A 22 -10.11 8.86 -20.04
CA TYR A 22 -10.75 7.71 -19.40
C TYR A 22 -9.73 6.82 -18.68
N ILE A 23 -8.54 6.63 -19.27
CA ILE A 23 -7.43 5.91 -18.64
C ILE A 23 -7.02 6.62 -17.34
N ILE A 24 -6.81 7.94 -17.36
CA ILE A 24 -6.48 8.72 -16.15
C ILE A 24 -7.55 8.53 -15.08
N ARG A 25 -8.83 8.67 -15.45
CA ARG A 25 -9.93 8.50 -14.50
C ARG A 25 -9.99 7.08 -13.93
N GLY A 26 -9.76 6.06 -14.74
CA GLY A 26 -9.70 4.66 -14.31
C GLY A 26 -8.58 4.40 -13.33
N LEU A 27 -7.37 4.90 -13.62
CA LEU A 27 -6.20 4.79 -12.75
C LEU A 27 -6.40 5.52 -11.41
N VAL A 28 -6.83 6.80 -11.47
CA VAL A 28 -7.08 7.63 -10.26
C VAL A 28 -8.21 7.04 -9.41
N LYS A 29 -9.28 6.53 -10.01
CA LYS A 29 -10.38 5.87 -9.29
C LYS A 29 -9.91 4.62 -8.52
N ARG A 30 -8.90 3.92 -9.03
CA ARG A 30 -8.26 2.76 -8.37
C ARG A 30 -7.14 3.15 -7.43
N GLY A 31 -6.95 4.45 -7.18
CA GLY A 31 -6.02 5.00 -6.21
C GLY A 31 -4.58 5.18 -6.71
N ALA A 32 -4.34 5.12 -8.02
CA ALA A 32 -3.03 5.42 -8.60
C ALA A 32 -2.78 6.93 -8.65
N GLU A 33 -1.51 7.32 -8.54
CA GLU A 33 -1.01 8.66 -8.79
C GLU A 33 -0.48 8.75 -10.22
N VAL A 34 -1.00 9.69 -11.04
CA VAL A 34 -0.68 9.76 -12.45
C VAL A 34 0.08 11.04 -12.78
N GLN A 35 1.25 10.90 -13.43
CA GLN A 35 2.00 11.98 -14.03
C GLN A 35 1.98 11.86 -15.55
N VAL A 36 1.44 12.87 -16.22
CA VAL A 36 1.37 12.87 -17.70
C VAL A 36 2.62 13.47 -18.32
N VAL A 37 3.16 12.75 -19.32
CA VAL A 37 4.18 13.23 -20.26
C VAL A 37 3.60 13.17 -21.67
N ILE A 38 3.48 14.31 -22.35
CA ILE A 38 2.84 14.41 -23.66
C ILE A 38 3.83 14.87 -24.74
N THR A 39 3.77 14.25 -25.92
CA THR A 39 4.57 14.73 -27.06
C THR A 39 4.01 16.03 -27.65
N PRO A 40 4.83 16.84 -28.37
CA PRO A 40 4.31 18.00 -29.09
C PRO A 40 3.09 17.67 -29.97
N SER A 41 3.16 16.60 -30.76
CA SER A 41 2.02 16.15 -31.58
C SER A 41 0.80 15.69 -30.76
N GLY A 42 1.00 15.22 -29.52
CA GLY A 42 -0.11 14.84 -28.63
C GLY A 42 -0.95 16.04 -28.22
N LYS A 43 -0.33 17.22 -28.07
CA LYS A 43 -1.03 18.47 -27.69
C LYS A 43 -2.05 18.93 -28.75
N GLU A 44 -1.87 18.51 -30.01
CA GLU A 44 -2.81 18.84 -31.09
C GLU A 44 -4.12 18.06 -30.98
N PHE A 45 -4.14 16.92 -30.28
CA PHE A 45 -5.31 16.07 -30.11
C PHE A 45 -6.01 16.25 -28.77
N ILE A 46 -5.26 16.63 -27.73
CA ILE A 46 -5.79 16.84 -26.39
C ILE A 46 -5.00 17.90 -25.64
N THR A 47 -5.70 18.82 -24.98
CA THR A 47 -5.03 19.94 -24.32
C THR A 47 -4.38 19.53 -22.97
N PRO A 48 -3.21 20.10 -22.64
CA PRO A 48 -2.61 19.95 -21.32
C PRO A 48 -3.54 20.36 -20.18
N LEU A 49 -4.41 21.37 -20.39
CA LEU A 49 -5.40 21.81 -19.40
C LEU A 49 -6.37 20.70 -19.00
N THR A 50 -6.90 19.94 -19.96
CA THR A 50 -7.79 18.81 -19.70
C THR A 50 -7.08 17.77 -18.84
N LEU A 51 -5.85 17.41 -19.21
CA LEU A 51 -5.08 16.37 -18.54
C LEU A 51 -4.65 16.77 -17.12
N SER A 52 -4.19 18.01 -16.95
CA SER A 52 -3.79 18.53 -15.63
C SER A 52 -4.98 18.63 -14.66
N THR A 53 -6.16 18.98 -15.18
CA THR A 53 -7.40 19.00 -14.35
C THR A 53 -7.74 17.61 -13.84
N LEU A 54 -7.57 16.56 -14.63
CA LEU A 54 -7.87 15.18 -14.25
C LEU A 54 -6.84 14.60 -13.27
N THR A 55 -5.57 14.90 -13.46
CA THR A 55 -4.47 14.37 -12.63
C THR A 55 -4.16 15.24 -11.41
N ARG A 56 -4.63 16.49 -11.39
CA ARG A 56 -4.25 17.54 -10.44
C ARG A 56 -2.73 17.83 -10.43
N LYS A 57 -2.06 17.54 -11.54
CA LYS A 57 -0.63 17.76 -11.71
C LYS A 57 -0.34 18.48 -13.01
N PRO A 58 0.74 19.28 -13.09
CA PRO A 58 1.20 19.85 -14.35
C PRO A 58 1.51 18.75 -15.37
N VAL A 59 1.18 19.00 -16.64
CA VAL A 59 1.56 18.13 -17.75
C VAL A 59 2.95 18.48 -18.23
N ILE A 60 3.81 17.48 -18.36
CA ILE A 60 5.17 17.64 -18.82
C ILE A 60 5.21 17.38 -20.34
N SER A 61 5.75 18.32 -21.11
CA SER A 61 5.88 18.18 -22.57
C SER A 61 7.26 18.52 -23.09
N ASP A 62 7.94 19.41 -22.40
CA ASP A 62 9.21 19.98 -22.83
C ASP A 62 10.26 19.78 -21.73
N PHE A 63 11.54 19.73 -22.10
CA PHE A 63 12.64 19.57 -21.14
C PHE A 63 12.76 20.78 -20.21
N PHE A 64 12.47 21.98 -20.73
CA PHE A 64 12.63 23.23 -20.01
C PHE A 64 11.26 23.86 -19.75
N SER A 65 10.99 24.21 -18.51
CA SER A 65 9.75 24.89 -18.13
C SER A 65 9.77 26.37 -18.45
N GLN A 66 10.94 27.01 -18.27
CA GLN A 66 11.23 28.44 -18.58
C GLN A 66 12.66 28.57 -19.06
N ARG A 67 13.05 29.81 -19.48
CA ARG A 67 14.44 30.11 -19.93
C ARG A 67 15.36 30.53 -18.77
N ASP A 68 15.01 30.19 -17.54
CA ASP A 68 15.70 30.54 -16.29
C ASP A 68 16.61 29.40 -15.75
N GLY A 69 16.75 28.30 -16.49
CA GLY A 69 17.53 27.14 -16.08
C GLY A 69 16.69 26.08 -15.35
N THR A 70 15.40 26.30 -15.11
CA THR A 70 14.50 25.27 -14.60
C THR A 70 14.18 24.25 -15.68
N TRP A 71 14.30 22.97 -15.33
CA TRP A 71 14.08 21.85 -16.25
C TRP A 71 13.34 20.71 -15.59
N HIS A 72 12.69 19.89 -16.42
CA HIS A 72 12.03 18.67 -15.96
C HIS A 72 13.01 17.50 -16.05
N SER A 73 13.28 16.87 -14.91
CA SER A 73 14.19 15.73 -14.84
C SER A 73 13.48 14.45 -15.30
N HIS A 74 13.92 13.91 -16.44
CA HIS A 74 13.48 12.60 -16.92
C HIS A 74 13.97 11.46 -16.01
N VAL A 75 15.13 11.65 -15.36
CA VAL A 75 15.70 10.70 -14.40
C VAL A 75 14.80 10.58 -13.16
N ASP A 76 14.34 11.74 -12.64
CA ASP A 76 13.45 11.73 -11.47
C ASP A 76 12.11 11.06 -11.78
N LEU A 77 11.58 11.25 -13.00
CA LEU A 77 10.38 10.53 -13.44
C LEU A 77 10.62 9.02 -13.53
N GLY A 78 11.78 8.60 -14.04
CA GLY A 78 12.17 7.19 -14.12
C GLY A 78 12.38 6.52 -12.77
N LEU A 79 12.79 7.29 -11.75
CA LEU A 79 12.94 6.83 -10.37
C LEU A 79 11.64 6.88 -9.58
N TRP A 80 10.76 7.84 -9.89
CA TRP A 80 9.49 8.04 -9.20
C TRP A 80 8.45 7.00 -9.57
N ALA A 81 8.45 6.50 -10.83
CA ALA A 81 7.38 5.68 -11.38
C ALA A 81 7.47 4.22 -10.93
N ASP A 82 6.34 3.64 -10.58
CA ASP A 82 6.15 2.17 -10.43
C ASP A 82 5.87 1.49 -11.78
N ALA A 83 5.32 2.25 -12.76
CA ALA A 83 5.18 1.82 -14.15
C ALA A 83 5.09 3.01 -15.10
N MET A 84 5.42 2.77 -16.38
CA MET A 84 5.13 3.71 -17.47
C MET A 84 4.11 3.09 -18.42
N LEU A 85 3.08 3.83 -18.77
CA LEU A 85 2.09 3.47 -19.80
C LEU A 85 2.20 4.47 -20.94
N ILE A 86 2.40 4.01 -22.17
CA ILE A 86 2.37 4.85 -23.38
C ILE A 86 1.07 4.54 -24.14
N ALA A 87 0.08 5.40 -23.99
CA ALA A 87 -1.27 5.23 -24.53
C ALA A 87 -1.90 6.58 -24.95
N PRO A 88 -2.11 6.79 -26.25
CA PRO A 88 -1.74 5.95 -27.39
C PRO A 88 -0.23 5.97 -27.71
N CYS A 89 0.28 4.86 -28.29
CA CYS A 89 1.61 4.82 -28.88
C CYS A 89 1.51 4.77 -30.40
N THR A 90 1.94 5.85 -31.08
CA THR A 90 1.97 5.94 -32.53
C THR A 90 3.13 5.15 -33.15
N ALA A 91 3.04 4.83 -34.44
CA ALA A 91 4.14 4.20 -35.17
C ALA A 91 5.45 5.00 -35.11
N ALA A 92 5.37 6.33 -35.13
CA ALA A 92 6.54 7.22 -34.98
C ALA A 92 7.20 7.05 -33.60
N THR A 93 6.40 7.05 -32.54
CA THR A 93 6.90 6.84 -31.17
C THR A 93 7.48 5.43 -30.99
N LEU A 94 6.79 4.42 -31.50
CA LEU A 94 7.25 3.05 -31.51
C LEU A 94 8.63 2.90 -32.19
N GLY A 95 8.79 3.52 -33.36
CA GLY A 95 10.06 3.53 -34.08
C GLY A 95 11.19 4.22 -33.30
N LYS A 96 10.90 5.32 -32.62
CA LYS A 96 11.87 6.03 -31.77
C LYS A 96 12.26 5.19 -30.55
N MET A 97 11.30 4.54 -29.90
CA MET A 97 11.57 3.63 -28.77
C MET A 97 12.49 2.48 -29.20
N ALA A 98 12.18 1.83 -30.33
CA ALA A 98 12.93 0.68 -30.85
C ALA A 98 14.38 1.03 -31.24
N ASN A 99 14.64 2.29 -31.62
CA ASN A 99 15.96 2.74 -32.10
C ASN A 99 16.65 3.74 -31.15
N GLY A 100 16.10 4.02 -29.97
CA GLY A 100 16.70 4.88 -28.95
C GLY A 100 16.79 6.35 -29.35
N ILE A 101 15.87 6.88 -30.17
CA ILE A 101 15.89 8.26 -30.67
C ILE A 101 15.25 9.21 -29.65
N ALA A 102 16.05 9.75 -28.74
CA ALA A 102 15.63 10.59 -27.63
C ALA A 102 15.45 12.06 -28.01
N ASP A 103 14.56 12.37 -28.95
CA ASP A 103 14.33 13.71 -29.49
C ASP A 103 13.21 14.50 -28.76
N ASN A 104 12.58 13.91 -27.78
CA ASN A 104 11.52 14.56 -26.98
C ASN A 104 11.46 14.00 -25.57
N MET A 105 10.78 14.73 -24.67
CA MET A 105 10.71 14.41 -23.26
C MET A 105 10.15 13.01 -22.99
N LEU A 106 9.15 12.53 -23.77
CA LEU A 106 8.53 11.21 -23.56
C LEU A 106 9.55 10.08 -23.81
N ILE A 107 10.25 10.11 -24.95
CA ILE A 107 11.24 9.07 -25.28
C ILE A 107 12.43 9.12 -24.32
N THR A 108 12.89 10.30 -23.93
CA THR A 108 13.97 10.42 -22.95
C THR A 108 13.56 9.85 -21.58
N THR A 109 12.33 10.09 -21.15
CA THR A 109 11.77 9.47 -19.95
C THR A 109 11.69 7.95 -20.09
N TYR A 110 11.23 7.45 -21.25
CA TYR A 110 11.20 6.02 -21.55
C TYR A 110 12.58 5.36 -21.42
N LEU A 111 13.61 5.97 -22.03
CA LEU A 111 14.98 5.43 -21.96
C LEU A 111 15.61 5.48 -20.57
N SER A 112 15.07 6.31 -19.67
CA SER A 112 15.50 6.41 -18.27
C SER A 112 14.64 5.57 -17.32
N MET A 113 13.59 4.89 -17.83
CA MET A 113 12.64 4.16 -17.03
C MET A 113 13.25 2.86 -16.47
N LYS A 114 13.16 2.68 -15.15
CA LYS A 114 13.55 1.44 -14.47
C LYS A 114 12.35 0.52 -14.21
N ALA A 115 11.17 1.10 -14.15
CA ALA A 115 9.91 0.40 -13.93
C ALA A 115 9.41 -0.27 -15.24
N PRO A 116 8.50 -1.25 -15.15
CA PRO A 116 7.90 -1.87 -16.33
C PRO A 116 7.21 -0.85 -17.23
N VAL A 117 7.34 -1.06 -18.54
CA VAL A 117 6.74 -0.17 -19.55
C VAL A 117 5.67 -0.90 -20.32
N PHE A 118 4.46 -0.35 -20.31
CA PHE A 118 3.30 -0.82 -21.06
C PHE A 118 3.09 0.06 -22.27
N VAL A 119 2.79 -0.55 -23.41
CA VAL A 119 2.65 0.15 -24.67
C VAL A 119 1.32 -0.23 -25.32
N ALA A 120 0.44 0.74 -25.56
CA ALA A 120 -0.84 0.57 -26.25
C ALA A 120 -0.76 1.20 -27.65
N PRO A 121 -0.45 0.42 -28.71
CA PRO A 121 -0.34 0.92 -30.07
C PRO A 121 -1.67 1.47 -30.59
N ALA A 122 -1.57 2.54 -31.40
CA ALA A 122 -2.71 3.13 -32.10
C ALA A 122 -2.26 3.69 -33.44
N MET A 123 -2.71 3.08 -34.53
CA MET A 123 -2.38 3.46 -35.91
C MET A 123 -3.35 2.84 -36.90
N ASP A 124 -3.31 3.29 -38.14
CA ASP A 124 -4.10 2.71 -39.23
C ASP A 124 -3.68 1.26 -39.53
N LEU A 125 -4.58 0.51 -40.16
CA LEU A 125 -4.42 -0.91 -40.48
C LEU A 125 -3.13 -1.20 -41.25
N ASP A 126 -2.87 -0.42 -42.32
CA ASP A 126 -1.70 -0.63 -43.19
C ASP A 126 -0.39 -0.25 -42.48
N MET A 127 -0.41 0.78 -41.64
CA MET A 127 0.69 1.13 -40.76
C MET A 127 0.99 0.02 -39.74
N TYR A 128 -0.06 -0.61 -39.20
CA TYR A 128 0.10 -1.70 -38.24
C TYR A 128 0.71 -2.94 -38.88
N ARG A 129 0.31 -3.27 -40.13
CA ARG A 129 0.83 -4.39 -40.88
C ARG A 129 2.21 -4.16 -41.52
N HIS A 130 2.65 -2.91 -41.57
CA HIS A 130 3.91 -2.58 -42.22
C HIS A 130 5.08 -3.33 -41.56
N PRO A 131 6.02 -3.92 -42.34
CA PRO A 131 7.12 -4.71 -41.81
C PRO A 131 7.99 -3.98 -40.79
N SER A 132 8.17 -2.66 -40.94
CA SER A 132 8.92 -1.86 -39.96
C SER A 132 8.19 -1.77 -38.61
N THR A 133 6.88 -1.68 -38.60
CA THR A 133 6.06 -1.63 -37.38
C THR A 133 6.15 -2.97 -36.64
N SER A 134 5.99 -4.10 -37.37
CA SER A 134 6.15 -5.44 -36.81
C SER A 134 7.52 -5.64 -36.18
N ARG A 135 8.59 -5.29 -36.92
CA ARG A 135 9.97 -5.36 -36.38
C ARG A 135 10.16 -4.49 -35.16
N ASN A 136 9.66 -3.23 -35.16
CA ASN A 136 9.79 -2.33 -34.03
C ASN A 136 9.04 -2.88 -32.80
N MET A 137 7.87 -3.49 -32.99
CA MET A 137 7.12 -4.14 -31.90
C MET A 137 7.88 -5.32 -31.29
N GLU A 138 8.46 -6.18 -32.12
CA GLU A 138 9.30 -7.29 -31.66
C GLU A 138 10.54 -6.78 -30.92
N THR A 139 11.17 -5.71 -31.43
CA THR A 139 12.33 -5.08 -30.81
C THR A 139 12.00 -4.57 -29.42
N ILE A 140 10.92 -3.80 -29.25
CA ILE A 140 10.57 -3.28 -27.91
C ILE A 140 10.09 -4.41 -26.97
N LYS A 141 9.44 -5.47 -27.49
CA LYS A 141 9.17 -6.68 -26.70
C LYS A 141 10.46 -7.33 -26.19
N SER A 142 11.50 -7.41 -27.02
CA SER A 142 12.80 -7.98 -26.61
C SER A 142 13.51 -7.13 -25.54
N TYR A 143 13.18 -5.86 -25.39
CA TYR A 143 13.63 -4.96 -24.32
C TYR A 143 12.85 -5.16 -23.00
N GLY A 144 11.86 -6.07 -22.98
CA GLY A 144 11.02 -6.33 -21.82
C GLY A 144 9.76 -5.47 -21.71
N ASN A 145 9.43 -4.67 -22.77
CA ASN A 145 8.21 -3.89 -22.77
C ASN A 145 6.96 -4.78 -22.98
N ILE A 146 5.88 -4.45 -22.30
CA ILE A 146 4.61 -5.18 -22.34
C ILE A 146 3.69 -4.51 -23.37
N ILE A 147 3.38 -5.21 -24.46
CA ILE A 147 2.48 -4.69 -25.48
C ILE A 147 1.04 -5.03 -25.11
N ILE A 148 0.19 -4.00 -25.03
CA ILE A 148 -1.26 -4.15 -24.94
C ILE A 148 -1.77 -4.18 -26.38
N GLU A 149 -2.16 -5.37 -26.85
CA GLU A 149 -2.54 -5.58 -28.25
C GLU A 149 -3.72 -4.70 -28.67
N PRO A 150 -3.63 -4.02 -29.81
CA PRO A 150 -4.74 -3.22 -30.31
C PRO A 150 -5.90 -4.11 -30.76
N GLN A 151 -7.11 -3.58 -30.62
CA GLN A 151 -8.32 -4.24 -31.08
C GLN A 151 -8.49 -4.20 -32.61
N SER A 152 -9.35 -5.09 -33.12
CA SER A 152 -9.89 -5.01 -34.45
C SER A 152 -11.22 -4.27 -34.42
N GLY A 153 -11.48 -3.43 -35.43
CA GLY A 153 -12.73 -2.67 -35.55
C GLY A 153 -12.61 -1.49 -36.50
N PHE A 154 -13.62 -0.62 -36.51
CA PHE A 154 -13.60 0.59 -37.33
C PHE A 154 -12.52 1.56 -36.85
N LEU A 155 -11.70 2.01 -37.80
CA LEU A 155 -10.65 2.99 -37.63
C LEU A 155 -11.16 4.37 -38.06
N ALA A 156 -10.46 5.45 -37.61
CA ALA A 156 -10.80 6.80 -37.97
C ALA A 156 -10.71 7.08 -39.51
N SER A 157 -9.93 6.28 -40.23
CA SER A 157 -9.81 6.29 -41.68
C SER A 157 -11.04 5.73 -42.40
N GLY A 158 -12.00 5.11 -41.70
CA GLY A 158 -13.12 4.38 -42.28
C GLY A 158 -12.81 2.93 -42.66
N LEU A 159 -11.56 2.49 -42.48
CA LEU A 159 -11.18 1.08 -42.68
C LEU A 159 -11.54 0.25 -41.45
N GLU A 160 -11.71 -1.05 -41.67
CA GLU A 160 -11.95 -2.01 -40.60
C GLU A 160 -10.78 -2.98 -40.48
N GLY A 161 -10.22 -3.10 -39.27
CA GLY A 161 -9.09 -4.00 -39.02
C GLY A 161 -8.38 -3.76 -37.73
N LYS A 162 -7.24 -4.44 -37.52
CA LYS A 162 -6.40 -4.35 -36.33
C LYS A 162 -5.56 -3.06 -36.37
N GLY A 163 -5.55 -2.29 -35.28
CA GLY A 163 -4.81 -1.03 -35.16
C GLY A 163 -5.47 -0.03 -34.21
N ARG A 164 -6.73 -0.29 -33.83
CA ARG A 164 -7.46 0.53 -32.86
C ARG A 164 -6.91 0.29 -31.46
N MET A 165 -6.49 1.36 -30.79
CA MET A 165 -6.04 1.26 -29.39
C MET A 165 -7.09 0.55 -28.52
N GLU A 166 -6.62 -0.35 -27.67
CA GLU A 166 -7.45 -1.07 -26.70
C GLU A 166 -8.34 -0.11 -25.88
N GLU A 167 -9.45 -0.63 -25.32
CA GLU A 167 -10.35 0.18 -24.53
C GLU A 167 -9.73 0.57 -23.17
N PRO A 168 -10.05 1.79 -22.69
CA PRO A 168 -9.43 2.34 -21.47
C PRO A 168 -9.54 1.43 -20.25
N GLU A 169 -10.71 0.80 -20.05
CA GLU A 169 -10.94 -0.12 -18.94
C GLU A 169 -10.01 -1.33 -19.01
N ALA A 170 -9.92 -1.97 -20.19
CA ALA A 170 -9.04 -3.12 -20.39
C ALA A 170 -7.55 -2.76 -20.20
N ILE A 171 -7.12 -1.57 -20.66
CA ILE A 171 -5.75 -1.08 -20.41
C ILE A 171 -5.48 -0.93 -18.91
N VAL A 172 -6.41 -0.34 -18.16
CA VAL A 172 -6.29 -0.17 -16.72
C VAL A 172 -6.30 -1.53 -16.00
N ASP A 173 -7.11 -2.49 -16.47
CA ASP A 173 -7.15 -3.85 -15.93
C ASP A 173 -5.82 -4.60 -16.16
N VAL A 174 -5.16 -4.41 -17.30
CA VAL A 174 -3.83 -5.00 -17.56
C VAL A 174 -2.81 -4.52 -16.54
N LEU A 175 -2.77 -3.22 -16.23
CA LEU A 175 -1.87 -2.67 -15.23
C LEU A 175 -2.23 -3.16 -13.82
N ASP A 176 -3.51 -3.18 -13.48
CA ASP A 176 -3.99 -3.63 -12.17
C ASP A 176 -3.61 -5.10 -11.92
N ASN A 177 -3.86 -5.97 -12.91
CA ASN A 177 -3.50 -7.38 -12.87
C ASN A 177 -1.98 -7.59 -12.81
N TYR A 178 -1.20 -6.75 -13.50
CA TYR A 178 0.26 -6.83 -13.44
C TYR A 178 0.77 -6.60 -12.01
N PHE A 179 0.26 -5.59 -11.34
CA PHE A 179 0.64 -5.32 -9.94
C PHE A 179 0.06 -6.35 -8.97
N ASP A 180 -1.05 -7.00 -9.30
CA ASP A 180 -1.56 -8.13 -8.52
C ASP A 180 -0.69 -9.39 -8.68
N GLN A 181 -0.02 -9.56 -9.82
CA GLN A 181 0.91 -10.67 -10.09
C GLN A 181 2.36 -10.39 -9.64
N SER A 182 2.67 -9.17 -9.19
CA SER A 182 3.98 -8.87 -8.60
C SER A 182 4.26 -9.83 -7.45
N PRO A 183 5.52 -10.28 -7.24
CA PRO A 183 5.85 -11.22 -6.18
C PRO A 183 5.26 -10.72 -4.86
N GLN A 184 4.30 -11.47 -4.35
CA GLN A 184 3.69 -11.20 -3.06
C GLN A 184 4.44 -12.05 -2.04
N PRO A 185 5.43 -11.50 -1.33
CA PRO A 185 6.32 -12.27 -0.48
C PRO A 185 5.59 -12.98 0.65
N LEU A 186 4.39 -12.52 1.01
CA LEU A 186 3.52 -13.15 2.00
C LEU A 186 2.40 -14.01 1.38
N GLN A 187 2.45 -14.30 0.09
CA GLN A 187 1.43 -15.15 -0.54
C GLN A 187 1.37 -16.54 0.11
N GLY A 188 0.16 -16.96 0.47
CA GLY A 188 -0.07 -18.23 1.17
C GLY A 188 0.27 -18.20 2.66
N LYS A 189 0.71 -17.07 3.22
CA LYS A 189 0.93 -16.87 4.65
C LYS A 189 -0.33 -16.37 5.34
N ARG A 190 -0.58 -16.88 6.54
CA ARG A 190 -1.68 -16.47 7.41
C ARG A 190 -1.13 -15.65 8.56
N ILE A 191 -1.58 -14.40 8.68
CA ILE A 191 -1.10 -13.45 9.68
C ILE A 191 -2.27 -13.00 10.53
N MET A 192 -2.15 -13.12 11.85
CA MET A 192 -3.09 -12.60 12.82
C MET A 192 -2.61 -11.24 13.33
N ILE A 193 -3.50 -10.26 13.41
CA ILE A 193 -3.18 -8.93 13.93
C ILE A 193 -4.23 -8.52 14.94
N THR A 194 -3.82 -8.07 16.13
CA THR A 194 -4.71 -7.42 17.07
C THR A 194 -4.64 -5.91 16.93
N ALA A 195 -5.77 -5.21 16.98
CA ALA A 195 -5.85 -3.77 16.76
C ALA A 195 -6.87 -3.10 17.68
N GLY A 196 -6.69 -1.79 17.92
CA GLY A 196 -7.63 -1.00 18.72
C GLY A 196 -7.45 -1.16 20.24
N PRO A 197 -8.33 -0.55 21.03
CA PRO A 197 -8.37 -0.72 22.48
C PRO A 197 -9.23 -1.94 22.86
N THR A 198 -9.16 -2.35 24.13
CA THR A 198 -10.24 -3.12 24.76
C THR A 198 -10.99 -2.25 25.75
N TYR A 199 -12.29 -2.54 25.93
CA TYR A 199 -13.17 -1.84 26.86
C TYR A 199 -13.65 -2.81 27.93
N GLU A 200 -13.23 -2.55 29.16
CA GLU A 200 -13.58 -3.35 30.33
C GLU A 200 -14.75 -2.67 31.07
N LYS A 201 -15.93 -3.24 30.96
CA LYS A 201 -17.14 -2.63 31.48
C LYS A 201 -17.12 -2.43 32.99
N ILE A 202 -17.49 -1.26 33.46
CA ILE A 202 -17.80 -0.96 34.85
C ILE A 202 -19.30 -1.18 35.09
N ASP A 203 -20.11 -0.69 34.15
CA ASP A 203 -21.57 -0.82 34.12
C ASP A 203 -22.04 -0.72 32.64
N PRO A 204 -23.34 -0.80 32.33
CA PRO A 204 -23.82 -0.71 30.93
C PRO A 204 -23.46 0.57 30.16
N VAL A 205 -22.90 1.58 30.85
CA VAL A 205 -22.62 2.91 30.27
C VAL A 205 -21.13 3.28 30.29
N ARG A 206 -20.37 2.76 31.26
CA ARG A 206 -18.98 3.17 31.52
C ARG A 206 -18.04 1.98 31.44
N PHE A 207 -16.82 2.25 31.00
CA PHE A 207 -15.76 1.27 30.85
C PHE A 207 -14.39 1.86 31.20
N ILE A 208 -13.41 0.99 31.44
CA ILE A 208 -11.97 1.26 31.47
C ILE A 208 -11.41 0.88 30.11
N GLY A 209 -10.56 1.70 29.53
CA GLY A 209 -9.93 1.41 28.24
C GLY A 209 -8.79 2.37 27.90
N ASN A 210 -8.06 2.08 26.84
CA ASN A 210 -6.93 2.84 26.36
C ASN A 210 -7.31 3.80 25.20
N TYR A 211 -6.51 4.85 24.99
CA TYR A 211 -6.74 5.85 23.93
C TYR A 211 -6.36 5.36 22.51
N SER A 212 -6.31 4.07 22.25
CA SER A 212 -5.96 3.54 20.92
C SER A 212 -7.05 3.83 19.89
N SER A 213 -6.63 4.30 18.72
CA SER A 213 -7.53 4.50 17.56
C SER A 213 -7.57 3.30 16.61
N GLY A 214 -6.69 2.31 16.78
CA GLY A 214 -6.55 1.16 15.90
C GLY A 214 -5.77 1.41 14.60
N LYS A 215 -5.46 2.67 14.25
CA LYS A 215 -4.85 3.04 12.96
C LYS A 215 -3.62 2.22 12.61
N MET A 216 -2.70 1.98 13.55
CA MET A 216 -1.47 1.21 13.29
C MET A 216 -1.78 -0.26 12.94
N GLY A 217 -2.66 -0.92 13.70
CA GLY A 217 -3.04 -2.31 13.42
C GLY A 217 -3.77 -2.47 12.10
N PHE A 218 -4.60 -1.48 11.70
CA PHE A 218 -5.24 -1.49 10.38
C PHE A 218 -4.23 -1.25 9.25
N ALA A 219 -3.26 -0.32 9.42
CA ALA A 219 -2.19 -0.12 8.44
C ALA A 219 -1.35 -1.39 8.24
N LEU A 220 -1.00 -2.08 9.32
CA LEU A 220 -0.29 -3.38 9.26
C LEU A 220 -1.13 -4.46 8.54
N ALA A 221 -2.44 -4.51 8.78
CA ALA A 221 -3.32 -5.46 8.12
C ALA A 221 -3.40 -5.21 6.60
N GLU A 222 -3.54 -3.95 6.18
CA GLU A 222 -3.55 -3.57 4.77
C GLU A 222 -2.20 -3.86 4.10
N GLU A 223 -1.07 -3.58 4.76
CA GLU A 223 0.26 -3.83 4.21
C GLU A 223 0.54 -5.33 4.08
N CYS A 224 0.23 -6.14 5.09
CA CYS A 224 0.35 -7.60 5.00
C CYS A 224 -0.52 -8.17 3.86
N ALA A 225 -1.76 -7.70 3.74
CA ALA A 225 -2.67 -8.12 2.67
C ALA A 225 -2.18 -7.67 1.28
N ALA A 226 -1.61 -6.46 1.16
CA ALA A 226 -1.01 -5.96 -0.08
C ALA A 226 0.20 -6.81 -0.52
N LYS A 227 0.96 -7.36 0.43
CA LYS A 227 2.06 -8.33 0.19
C LYS A 227 1.57 -9.79 0.04
N GLY A 228 0.26 -10.05 0.00
CA GLY A 228 -0.34 -11.33 -0.36
C GLY A 228 -0.79 -12.20 0.80
N ALA A 229 -0.65 -11.76 2.05
CA ALA A 229 -1.08 -12.53 3.19
C ALA A 229 -2.62 -12.65 3.28
N GLU A 230 -3.09 -13.76 3.87
CA GLU A 230 -4.43 -13.87 4.44
C GLU A 230 -4.38 -13.35 5.89
N VAL A 231 -5.10 -12.27 6.17
CA VAL A 231 -5.03 -11.58 7.45
C VAL A 231 -6.27 -11.83 8.29
N THR A 232 -6.09 -12.26 9.52
CA THR A 232 -7.13 -12.25 10.55
C THR A 232 -6.91 -11.03 11.45
N LEU A 233 -7.79 -10.02 11.32
CA LEU A 233 -7.72 -8.78 12.10
C LEU A 233 -8.71 -8.84 13.26
N ILE A 234 -8.21 -9.03 14.49
CA ILE A 234 -9.00 -8.99 15.72
C ILE A 234 -9.01 -7.55 16.20
N ALA A 235 -10.15 -6.88 16.05
CA ALA A 235 -10.29 -5.45 16.29
C ALA A 235 -11.16 -5.16 17.50
N GLY A 236 -10.60 -4.43 18.47
CA GLY A 236 -11.37 -3.79 19.52
C GLY A 236 -12.25 -2.65 19.00
N PRO A 237 -13.01 -1.94 19.85
CA PRO A 237 -13.98 -0.94 19.43
C PRO A 237 -13.31 0.25 18.74
N VAL A 238 -13.39 0.31 17.41
CA VAL A 238 -12.86 1.39 16.57
C VAL A 238 -13.81 1.69 15.41
N ALA A 239 -13.81 2.93 14.93
CA ALA A 239 -14.64 3.36 13.79
C ALA A 239 -14.01 3.03 12.42
N LEU A 240 -12.80 2.47 12.38
CA LEU A 240 -12.11 2.10 11.15
C LEU A 240 -12.77 0.89 10.49
N SER A 241 -12.70 0.82 9.18
CA SER A 241 -13.16 -0.31 8.38
C SER A 241 -12.12 -0.66 7.30
N THR A 242 -12.17 -1.89 6.80
CA THR A 242 -11.42 -2.34 5.64
C THR A 242 -12.38 -2.95 4.63
N ALA A 243 -12.09 -2.77 3.33
CA ALA A 243 -12.80 -3.41 2.23
C ALA A 243 -11.93 -4.46 1.53
N ASN A 244 -10.73 -4.74 2.05
CA ASN A 244 -9.81 -5.69 1.46
C ASN A 244 -10.28 -7.12 1.68
N SER A 245 -10.51 -7.87 0.60
CA SER A 245 -11.03 -9.24 0.65
C SER A 245 -10.08 -10.26 1.29
N ARG A 246 -8.79 -9.93 1.43
CA ARG A 246 -7.79 -10.76 2.12
C ARG A 246 -7.79 -10.56 3.64
N ILE A 247 -8.58 -9.62 4.16
CA ILE A 247 -8.66 -9.31 5.58
C ILE A 247 -9.99 -9.81 6.13
N THR A 248 -9.94 -10.82 6.99
CA THR A 248 -11.09 -11.27 7.79
C THR A 248 -11.05 -10.53 9.12
N ARG A 249 -12.04 -9.65 9.34
CA ARG A 249 -12.17 -8.89 10.58
C ARG A 249 -13.03 -9.64 11.60
N ILE A 250 -12.56 -9.66 12.84
CA ILE A 250 -13.28 -10.17 14.02
C ILE A 250 -13.38 -9.01 15.00
N ASP A 251 -14.61 -8.56 15.27
CA ASP A 251 -14.85 -7.52 16.25
C ASP A 251 -14.97 -8.10 17.65
N VAL A 252 -14.27 -7.45 18.60
CA VAL A 252 -14.28 -7.81 20.02
C VAL A 252 -14.42 -6.54 20.86
N GLU A 253 -14.90 -6.66 22.09
CA GLU A 253 -15.06 -5.52 22.98
C GLU A 253 -14.05 -5.54 24.14
N SER A 254 -13.88 -6.70 24.77
CA SER A 254 -13.07 -6.84 25.99
C SER A 254 -11.74 -7.57 25.74
N CYS A 255 -10.83 -7.49 26.73
CA CYS A 255 -9.61 -8.29 26.75
C CYS A 255 -9.90 -9.80 26.69
N GLU A 256 -10.92 -10.27 27.38
CA GLU A 256 -11.33 -11.68 27.40
C GLU A 256 -11.74 -12.16 26.00
N GLU A 257 -12.55 -11.36 25.29
CA GLU A 257 -12.97 -11.69 23.92
C GLU A 257 -11.78 -11.68 22.97
N MET A 258 -10.86 -10.68 23.09
CA MET A 258 -9.64 -10.60 22.27
C MET A 258 -8.70 -11.77 22.55
N TYR A 259 -8.54 -12.16 23.81
CA TYR A 259 -7.76 -13.31 24.22
C TYR A 259 -8.31 -14.61 23.61
N ASN A 260 -9.63 -14.85 23.75
CA ASN A 260 -10.26 -16.04 23.21
C ASN A 260 -10.13 -16.13 21.69
N ALA A 261 -10.35 -15.02 20.99
CA ALA A 261 -10.16 -14.94 19.54
C ALA A 261 -8.70 -15.19 19.14
N ALA A 262 -7.75 -14.58 19.84
CA ALA A 262 -6.33 -14.73 19.54
C ALA A 262 -5.85 -16.17 19.76
N VAL A 263 -6.21 -16.78 20.87
CA VAL A 263 -5.86 -18.19 21.20
C VAL A 263 -6.46 -19.17 20.20
N ALA A 264 -7.68 -18.92 19.73
CA ALA A 264 -8.36 -19.78 18.77
C ALA A 264 -7.72 -19.73 17.36
N HIS A 265 -7.25 -18.55 16.94
CA HIS A 265 -6.73 -18.36 15.57
C HIS A 265 -5.22 -18.55 15.46
N PHE A 266 -4.44 -18.26 16.48
CA PHE A 266 -2.97 -18.31 16.45
C PHE A 266 -2.38 -19.66 16.01
N PRO A 267 -2.89 -20.83 16.43
CA PRO A 267 -2.32 -22.13 16.03
C PRO A 267 -2.28 -22.34 14.51
N SER A 268 -3.15 -21.66 13.76
CA SER A 268 -3.24 -21.78 12.31
C SER A 268 -2.45 -20.69 11.56
N CYS A 269 -1.79 -19.76 12.25
CA CYS A 269 -1.09 -18.63 11.65
C CYS A 269 0.41 -18.90 11.52
N ASP A 270 1.04 -18.29 10.50
CA ASP A 270 2.49 -18.25 10.35
C ASP A 270 3.10 -17.16 11.22
N ALA A 271 2.35 -16.06 11.45
CA ALA A 271 2.78 -14.99 12.33
C ALA A 271 1.62 -14.31 13.05
N ALA A 272 1.94 -13.66 14.17
CA ALA A 272 1.00 -12.77 14.86
C ALA A 272 1.66 -11.45 15.23
N ILE A 273 0.94 -10.33 15.02
CA ILE A 273 1.35 -8.97 15.38
C ILE A 273 0.38 -8.44 16.42
N LEU A 274 0.87 -8.30 17.66
CA LEU A 274 0.07 -7.86 18.80
C LEU A 274 0.17 -6.33 18.96
N CYS A 275 -0.65 -5.60 18.18
CA CYS A 275 -0.65 -4.14 18.11
C CYS A 275 -1.80 -3.49 18.91
N ALA A 276 -2.72 -4.26 19.47
CA ALA A 276 -3.82 -3.76 20.29
C ALA A 276 -3.33 -3.14 21.60
N ALA A 277 -4.00 -2.10 22.07
CA ALA A 277 -3.82 -1.52 23.39
C ALA A 277 -4.80 -2.19 24.37
N VAL A 278 -4.43 -3.37 24.82
CA VAL A 278 -5.25 -4.16 25.75
C VAL A 278 -5.19 -3.54 27.14
N ALA A 279 -6.31 -3.50 27.85
CA ALA A 279 -6.35 -3.05 29.24
C ALA A 279 -5.71 -4.11 30.15
N ASP A 280 -4.77 -3.71 31.01
CA ASP A 280 -4.10 -4.61 31.97
C ASP A 280 -5.01 -5.02 33.14
N PHE A 281 -6.06 -4.24 33.39
CA PHE A 281 -6.99 -4.45 34.49
C PHE A 281 -8.44 -4.31 34.05
N ARG A 282 -9.32 -5.12 34.66
CA ARG A 282 -10.77 -5.05 34.51
C ARG A 282 -11.45 -4.91 35.86
N PRO A 283 -12.67 -4.34 35.96
CA PRO A 283 -13.46 -4.40 37.19
C PRO A 283 -13.66 -5.85 37.64
N ASP A 284 -13.45 -6.09 38.92
CA ASP A 284 -13.68 -7.41 39.55
C ASP A 284 -15.16 -7.81 39.47
N HIS A 285 -16.04 -6.81 39.53
CA HIS A 285 -17.49 -6.95 39.39
C HIS A 285 -18.04 -5.89 38.43
N VAL A 286 -18.84 -6.32 37.46
CA VAL A 286 -19.55 -5.43 36.52
C VAL A 286 -20.97 -5.23 37.05
N ALA A 287 -21.38 -3.99 37.22
CA ALA A 287 -22.72 -3.67 37.68
C ALA A 287 -23.77 -3.87 36.56
N ASP A 288 -24.85 -4.58 36.86
CA ASP A 288 -25.97 -4.82 35.91
C ASP A 288 -26.72 -3.55 35.51
N LYS A 289 -26.64 -2.51 36.35
CA LYS A 289 -27.33 -1.23 36.12
C LYS A 289 -26.32 -0.08 36.26
N LYS A 290 -26.61 1.01 35.54
CA LYS A 290 -25.83 2.24 35.66
C LYS A 290 -25.69 2.64 37.13
N ILE A 291 -24.47 2.71 37.65
CA ILE A 291 -24.15 3.18 38.98
C ILE A 291 -24.57 4.65 39.10
N LYS A 292 -25.44 4.96 40.01
CA LYS A 292 -25.89 6.35 40.26
C LYS A 292 -24.85 7.10 41.10
N ARG A 293 -24.70 8.39 40.83
CA ARG A 293 -23.86 9.27 41.65
C ARG A 293 -24.49 9.42 43.04
N GLU A 294 -23.75 9.01 44.03
CA GLU A 294 -24.07 9.24 45.44
C GLU A 294 -23.15 10.34 46.03
N LYS A 295 -23.26 10.61 47.32
CA LYS A 295 -22.43 11.64 47.98
C LYS A 295 -21.01 11.15 48.25
N ASP A 296 -20.80 9.84 48.32
CA ASP A 296 -19.55 9.23 48.65
C ASP A 296 -18.72 8.88 47.37
N ASP A 297 -17.43 8.61 47.54
CA ASP A 297 -16.52 8.22 46.47
C ASP A 297 -16.90 6.85 45.90
N LEU A 298 -16.78 6.68 44.58
CA LEU A 298 -16.91 5.40 43.94
C LEU A 298 -15.57 4.66 43.96
N VAL A 299 -15.49 3.59 44.70
CA VAL A 299 -14.30 2.72 44.75
C VAL A 299 -14.53 1.54 43.81
N LEU A 300 -13.60 1.36 42.86
CA LEU A 300 -13.59 0.22 41.94
C LEU A 300 -12.45 -0.72 42.34
N ARG A 301 -12.79 -1.99 42.60
CA ARG A 301 -11.79 -3.06 42.71
C ARG A 301 -11.47 -3.58 41.32
N LEU A 302 -10.19 -3.66 41.01
CA LEU A 302 -9.71 -4.11 39.71
C LEU A 302 -8.97 -5.44 39.85
N ALA A 303 -9.21 -6.35 38.94
CA ALA A 303 -8.51 -7.61 38.74
C ALA A 303 -7.64 -7.57 37.49
N PRO A 304 -6.49 -8.24 37.43
CA PRO A 304 -5.67 -8.31 36.23
C PRO A 304 -6.42 -9.04 35.09
N THR A 305 -6.14 -8.65 33.86
CA THR A 305 -6.64 -9.31 32.66
C THR A 305 -5.67 -10.41 32.18
N HIS A 306 -6.01 -11.11 31.11
CA HIS A 306 -5.13 -12.10 30.49
C HIS A 306 -3.99 -11.43 29.72
N ASP A 307 -2.76 -11.93 29.92
CA ASP A 307 -1.60 -11.51 29.12
C ASP A 307 -1.55 -12.31 27.80
N ILE A 308 -2.22 -11.77 26.76
CA ILE A 308 -2.33 -12.41 25.44
C ILE A 308 -0.94 -12.74 24.88
N ALA A 309 0.01 -11.80 24.98
CA ALA A 309 1.34 -11.98 24.44
C ALA A 309 2.13 -13.09 25.14
N ALA A 310 2.04 -13.19 26.46
CA ALA A 310 2.68 -14.26 27.23
C ALA A 310 2.05 -15.62 26.89
N GLU A 311 0.73 -15.68 26.78
CA GLU A 311 0.02 -16.92 26.43
C GLU A 311 0.40 -17.42 25.04
N LEU A 312 0.37 -16.55 24.02
CA LEU A 312 0.75 -16.92 22.65
C LEU A 312 2.23 -17.30 22.56
N GLY A 313 3.11 -16.57 23.26
CA GLY A 313 4.53 -16.88 23.32
C GLY A 313 4.84 -18.22 23.94
N SER A 314 4.05 -18.67 24.94
CA SER A 314 4.19 -19.99 25.55
C SER A 314 3.75 -21.14 24.62
N LYS A 315 2.83 -20.86 23.68
CA LYS A 315 2.26 -21.81 22.72
C LYS A 315 2.92 -21.75 21.35
N LYS A 316 3.78 -20.75 21.11
CA LYS A 316 4.44 -20.51 19.83
C LYS A 316 5.32 -21.70 19.43
N SER A 317 5.14 -22.20 18.22
CA SER A 317 6.05 -23.16 17.57
C SER A 317 7.23 -22.46 16.92
N ASP A 318 8.31 -23.20 16.64
CA ASP A 318 9.53 -22.69 15.96
C ASP A 318 9.27 -22.14 14.54
N ARG A 319 8.10 -22.45 13.96
CA ARG A 319 7.71 -21.99 12.62
C ARG A 319 6.88 -20.71 12.65
N GLN A 320 6.54 -20.23 13.83
CA GLN A 320 5.69 -19.05 14.00
C GLN A 320 6.48 -17.86 14.47
N THR A 321 6.19 -16.69 13.91
CA THR A 321 6.77 -15.40 14.32
C THR A 321 5.75 -14.64 15.17
N LEU A 322 6.19 -14.15 16.33
CA LEU A 322 5.36 -13.37 17.25
C LEU A 322 5.95 -12.00 17.48
N VAL A 323 5.21 -10.97 17.09
CA VAL A 323 5.60 -9.57 17.17
C VAL A 323 4.78 -8.86 18.26
N GLY A 324 5.47 -8.19 19.16
CA GLY A 324 4.83 -7.38 20.20
C GLY A 324 4.98 -5.88 19.95
N PHE A 325 4.09 -5.11 20.58
CA PHE A 325 4.21 -3.66 20.69
C PHE A 325 4.45 -3.26 22.15
N ALA A 326 5.28 -2.26 22.35
CA ALA A 326 5.49 -1.64 23.65
C ALA A 326 5.35 -0.12 23.53
N LEU A 327 4.71 0.46 24.52
CA LEU A 327 4.66 1.89 24.74
C LEU A 327 5.28 2.14 26.11
N GLU A 328 6.45 2.78 26.15
CA GLU A 328 7.23 2.98 27.37
C GLU A 328 7.46 4.47 27.62
N THR A 329 7.66 4.82 28.88
CA THR A 329 7.95 6.20 29.32
C THR A 329 9.31 6.35 29.94
N ASN A 330 9.86 5.28 30.53
CA ASN A 330 11.14 5.23 31.22
C ASN A 330 11.84 3.91 30.93
N ASP A 331 13.18 3.93 30.87
CA ASP A 331 14.05 2.77 30.65
C ASP A 331 13.58 1.86 29.49
N GLU A 332 13.25 2.53 28.39
CA GLU A 332 12.49 1.99 27.27
C GLU A 332 13.11 0.71 26.68
N ASP A 333 14.44 0.71 26.48
CA ASP A 333 15.16 -0.40 25.86
C ASP A 333 15.20 -1.64 26.77
N ASN A 334 15.50 -1.47 28.05
CA ASN A 334 15.58 -2.57 29.01
C ASN A 334 14.20 -3.19 29.25
N ASN A 335 13.16 -2.36 29.35
CA ASN A 335 11.79 -2.83 29.49
C ASN A 335 11.32 -3.60 28.27
N ALA A 336 11.62 -3.11 27.05
CA ALA A 336 11.28 -3.78 25.81
C ALA A 336 12.02 -5.12 25.67
N MET A 337 13.33 -5.18 25.98
CA MET A 337 14.10 -6.41 25.94
C MET A 337 13.58 -7.44 26.96
N SER A 338 13.30 -7.02 28.19
CA SER A 338 12.71 -7.90 29.21
C SER A 338 11.34 -8.46 28.76
N LYS A 339 10.48 -7.65 28.11
CA LYS A 339 9.22 -8.11 27.55
C LYS A 339 9.42 -9.11 26.41
N LEU A 340 10.40 -8.83 25.51
CA LEU A 340 10.75 -9.71 24.39
C LEU A 340 11.11 -11.10 24.88
N GLU A 341 11.99 -11.20 25.88
CA GLU A 341 12.44 -12.48 26.44
C GLU A 341 11.33 -13.19 27.20
N ARG A 342 10.68 -12.50 28.15
CA ARG A 342 9.66 -13.08 29.02
C ARG A 342 8.43 -13.60 28.25
N LYS A 343 8.07 -12.92 27.14
CA LYS A 343 6.90 -13.26 26.34
C LYS A 343 7.27 -14.05 25.07
N ASN A 344 8.52 -14.47 24.95
CA ASN A 344 9.05 -15.22 23.80
C ASN A 344 8.69 -14.61 22.43
N LEU A 345 8.87 -13.27 22.33
CA LEU A 345 8.66 -12.56 21.07
C LEU A 345 9.89 -12.70 20.18
N ASP A 346 9.73 -12.57 18.86
CA ASP A 346 10.84 -12.54 17.90
C ASP A 346 11.39 -11.14 17.75
N PHE A 347 10.51 -10.15 17.70
CA PHE A 347 10.87 -8.75 17.86
C PHE A 347 9.75 -7.94 18.51
N ILE A 348 10.10 -6.76 19.01
CA ILE A 348 9.18 -5.82 19.63
C ILE A 348 9.30 -4.44 18.96
N VAL A 349 8.15 -3.85 18.65
CA VAL A 349 8.04 -2.49 18.13
C VAL A 349 7.83 -1.55 19.31
N LEU A 350 8.84 -0.75 19.59
CA LEU A 350 8.82 0.22 20.68
C LEU A 350 8.38 1.58 20.17
N ASN A 351 7.33 2.11 20.78
CA ASN A 351 6.89 3.51 20.67
C ASN A 351 7.29 4.28 21.91
N SER A 352 7.76 5.52 21.76
CA SER A 352 8.08 6.40 22.87
C SER A 352 7.08 7.54 22.98
N LEU A 353 6.55 7.77 24.18
CA LEU A 353 5.71 8.95 24.48
C LEU A 353 6.52 10.26 24.55
N ARG A 354 7.86 10.18 24.55
CA ARG A 354 8.73 11.36 24.53
C ARG A 354 8.76 12.07 23.18
N ASN A 355 8.31 11.38 22.11
CA ASN A 355 8.28 11.95 20.76
C ASN A 355 6.96 12.72 20.57
N GLU A 356 7.04 14.06 20.61
CA GLU A 356 5.86 14.91 20.42
C GLU A 356 5.16 14.66 19.08
N GLY A 357 3.83 14.56 19.09
CA GLY A 357 3.00 14.38 17.91
C GLY A 357 3.04 12.97 17.32
N THR A 358 3.49 11.96 18.09
CA THR A 358 3.45 10.54 17.72
C THR A 358 2.49 9.76 18.63
N CYS A 359 2.29 8.49 18.37
CA CYS A 359 1.48 7.55 19.17
C CYS A 359 -0.05 7.70 19.01
N PHE A 360 -0.77 7.98 20.11
CA PHE A 360 -2.24 7.98 20.11
C PHE A 360 -2.83 9.12 19.29
N ARG A 361 -3.85 8.83 18.44
CA ARG A 361 -4.62 9.78 17.61
C ARG A 361 -3.81 10.54 16.55
N SER A 362 -2.49 10.34 16.43
CA SER A 362 -1.67 10.88 15.35
C SER A 362 -1.75 10.00 14.11
N ASP A 363 -1.55 10.58 12.93
CA ASP A 363 -1.38 9.85 11.67
C ASP A 363 0.08 9.45 11.45
N GLU A 364 1.01 10.02 12.20
CA GLU A 364 2.43 9.73 12.16
C GLU A 364 2.88 8.92 13.38
N ASN A 365 3.98 8.19 13.20
CA ASN A 365 4.64 7.45 14.27
C ASN A 365 6.16 7.47 14.10
N GLN A 366 6.87 7.25 15.19
CA GLN A 366 8.32 7.02 15.23
C GLN A 366 8.56 5.77 16.06
N ILE A 367 9.25 4.79 15.50
CA ILE A 367 9.44 3.49 16.12
C ILE A 367 10.90 3.12 16.24
N LYS A 368 11.17 2.21 17.19
CA LYS A 368 12.39 1.44 17.29
C LYS A 368 11.99 -0.05 17.29
N ILE A 369 12.59 -0.84 16.42
CA ILE A 369 12.44 -2.29 16.44
C ILE A 369 13.59 -2.89 17.22
N ILE A 370 13.28 -3.76 18.17
CA ILE A 370 14.23 -4.46 19.02
C ILE A 370 14.03 -5.96 18.85
N SER A 371 15.08 -6.68 18.47
CA SER A 371 15.12 -8.13 18.36
C SER A 371 16.29 -8.70 19.17
N ARG A 372 16.42 -10.02 19.23
CA ARG A 372 17.59 -10.67 19.86
C ARG A 372 18.91 -10.34 19.15
N ASN A 373 18.85 -9.93 17.87
CA ASN A 373 20.02 -9.65 17.04
C ASN A 373 20.43 -8.17 17.04
N GLY A 374 19.72 -7.31 17.77
CA GLY A 374 20.01 -5.88 17.85
C GLY A 374 18.77 -4.99 17.76
N SER A 375 19.00 -3.71 17.50
CA SER A 375 17.91 -2.73 17.39
C SER A 375 18.08 -1.82 16.17
N LYS A 376 16.95 -1.39 15.59
CA LYS A 376 16.87 -0.45 14.45
C LYS A 376 15.96 0.71 14.83
N VAL A 377 16.42 1.93 14.61
CA VAL A 377 15.64 3.16 14.83
C VAL A 377 15.15 3.68 13.48
N PHE A 378 13.88 4.01 13.42
CA PHE A 378 13.24 4.56 12.21
C PHE A 378 12.89 6.03 12.45
N PRO A 379 12.97 6.89 11.41
CA PRO A 379 12.55 8.27 11.52
C PRO A 379 11.02 8.37 11.68
N LYS A 380 10.54 9.55 12.05
CA LYS A 380 9.12 9.84 12.10
C LYS A 380 8.53 9.78 10.68
N LYS A 381 7.48 8.97 10.48
CA LYS A 381 6.81 8.69 9.21
C LYS A 381 5.30 8.56 9.41
N SER A 382 4.55 8.47 8.32
CA SER A 382 3.13 8.05 8.36
C SER A 382 2.99 6.63 8.92
N LYS A 383 1.82 6.28 9.44
CA LYS A 383 1.57 4.93 9.96
C LYS A 383 1.61 3.86 8.86
N GLU A 384 1.28 4.23 7.65
CA GLU A 384 1.39 3.39 6.46
C GLU A 384 2.86 3.05 6.17
N GLU A 385 3.76 4.04 6.11
CA GLU A 385 5.20 3.83 5.91
C GLU A 385 5.85 3.07 7.07
N VAL A 386 5.39 3.30 8.30
CA VAL A 386 5.83 2.52 9.48
C VAL A 386 5.36 1.07 9.39
N ALA A 387 4.17 0.82 8.85
CA ALA A 387 3.70 -0.54 8.61
C ALA A 387 4.58 -1.27 7.58
N GLU A 388 5.02 -0.59 6.52
CA GLU A 388 5.98 -1.13 5.55
C GLU A 388 7.29 -1.56 6.24
N ASP A 389 7.88 -0.69 7.09
CA ASP A 389 9.11 -0.99 7.83
C ASP A 389 8.95 -2.22 8.75
N ILE A 390 7.81 -2.34 9.45
CA ILE A 390 7.53 -3.48 10.35
C ILE A 390 7.32 -4.78 9.56
N VAL A 391 6.58 -4.73 8.46
CA VAL A 391 6.33 -5.90 7.62
C VAL A 391 7.60 -6.34 6.90
N GLU A 392 8.50 -5.43 6.54
CA GLU A 392 9.81 -5.77 6.00
C GLU A 392 10.68 -6.51 7.04
N GLU A 393 10.63 -6.14 8.33
CA GLU A 393 11.30 -6.89 9.39
C GLU A 393 10.65 -8.27 9.56
N LEU A 394 9.32 -8.36 9.52
CA LEU A 394 8.60 -9.63 9.59
C LEU A 394 9.00 -10.59 8.45
N LEU A 395 9.17 -10.08 7.22
CA LEU A 395 9.66 -10.88 6.09
C LEU A 395 11.05 -11.47 6.37
N GLY A 396 11.91 -10.72 7.05
CA GLY A 396 13.22 -11.20 7.47
C GLY A 396 13.14 -12.36 8.44
N GLU A 397 12.30 -12.25 9.45
CA GLU A 397 12.11 -13.30 10.46
C GLU A 397 11.45 -14.56 9.86
N LEU A 398 10.56 -14.39 8.88
CA LEU A 398 9.96 -15.50 8.13
C LEU A 398 10.91 -16.15 7.10
N GLY A 399 12.16 -15.67 6.98
CA GLY A 399 13.14 -16.18 6.01
C GLY A 399 12.81 -15.84 4.55
N MET A 400 12.08 -14.76 4.30
CA MET A 400 11.54 -14.35 2.99
C MET A 400 12.15 -13.06 2.43
N ARG A 401 13.27 -12.57 2.97
CA ARG A 401 14.04 -11.49 2.35
C ARG A 401 14.72 -11.98 1.08
N ASN A 402 14.48 -11.27 -0.05
CA ASN A 402 15.17 -11.46 -1.32
C ASN A 402 16.62 -10.97 -1.24
#